data_1a5d02f4d40055cfe6933d317389e8ca
#
_entry.id   1a5d02f4d40055cfe6933d317389e8ca
#
_cell.length_a   1.000
_cell.length_b   1.000
_cell.length_c   1.000
_cell.angle_alpha   90.00
_cell.angle_beta   90.00
_cell.angle_gamma   90.00
#
_symmetry.space_group_name_H-M   'P 1'
#
loop_
_entity.id
_entity.type
_entity.pdbx_description
1 polymer ?
#
loop_
_entity_poly.entity_id
_entity_poly.type
_entity_poly.pdbx_seq_one_letter_code
_entity_poly.pdbx_strand_id
1 'polypeptide(L)'
;MNFKRILLLTLCLATFVPITGCGVVRKDVPEKSVYKGSFLPNGISEDIFEKVNASNKKNAGTYSAGRIYFNAANRYGFPSSVFDLGCVDSDFTHIAFEITNENDYTLKDITVSMSVSLTNVTTKCYTELEPGQSGVFFFPVSKLGNNSVGKLRRITLSQQDNGDECFVSLKDIYPVVINPFLQKTVCEIRDPFILSENGVYYMYGTGWQYYKNTSGDINGEWTGPYSMVDWNRISEILPDYEQQCWAPEVYKYGDAYYAITTYNSSERGGSDGTHKYDGRGTVILRAETPEGPFTRWSDGLITPDTWDCIDGTLYVDDEGQPWLFFVHEWTSTDGEGGKFACAKLSSDLKTLVSEPKDVFSTGGVTDGCFIYTAANGDLLSLWSTYDDDYGYCVNVIRSKNGIDGDWLFDSILYSSCYGAESGGHGMLFTDSDGRMKMSFHIDSDKNYAAFINVKEENNKLVLSDLTVSDIR
;
A
#
# COMPACT_ATOMS: atom_id res chain seq x y z
N MET A 1 -7.00 11.78 -10.79
CA MET A 1 -5.59 11.39 -11.03
C MET A 1 -5.48 9.91 -10.74
N ASN A 2 -5.21 9.06 -11.73
CA ASN A 2 -5.26 7.61 -11.55
C ASN A 2 -3.91 7.12 -11.01
N PHE A 3 -3.91 6.63 -9.79
CA PHE A 3 -2.74 6.04 -9.14
C PHE A 3 -2.52 4.63 -9.63
N LYS A 4 -1.35 4.32 -10.10
CA LYS A 4 -0.99 3.10 -10.84
C LYS A 4 0.16 2.35 -10.20
N ARG A 5 0.10 1.07 -10.10
CA ARG A 5 1.01 0.21 -9.70
C ARG A 5 1.19 -1.12 -9.63
N ILE A 6 1.82 -1.86 -9.00
CA ILE A 6 2.89 -2.67 -9.31
C ILE A 6 2.97 -4.00 -8.64
N LEU A 7 3.26 -5.03 -9.31
CA LEU A 7 4.07 -6.12 -8.82
C LEU A 7 5.12 -6.44 -9.88
N LEU A 8 6.36 -6.10 -9.63
CA LEU A 8 7.46 -6.62 -10.41
C LEU A 8 7.70 -8.07 -9.96
N LEU A 9 7.02 -9.00 -10.58
CA LEU A 9 7.42 -10.40 -10.55
C LEU A 9 8.15 -10.69 -11.85
N THR A 10 9.44 -10.35 -11.89
CA THR A 10 10.32 -10.93 -12.89
C THR A 10 10.47 -12.40 -12.52
N LEU A 11 9.64 -13.26 -13.10
CA LEU A 11 9.85 -14.69 -13.04
C LEU A 11 11.07 -15.00 -13.92
N CYS A 12 12.29 -14.88 -13.35
CA CYS A 12 13.37 -15.72 -13.81
C CYS A 12 12.93 -17.16 -13.56
N LEU A 13 12.80 -17.94 -14.60
CA LEU A 13 12.75 -19.40 -14.54
C LEU A 13 14.07 -19.89 -13.91
N ALA A 14 14.16 -19.82 -12.59
CA ALA A 14 15.15 -20.47 -11.79
C ALA A 14 14.47 -21.67 -11.13
N THR A 15 14.95 -22.83 -11.44
CA THR A 15 14.64 -24.11 -10.80
C THR A 15 14.41 -23.96 -9.30
N PHE A 16 13.24 -24.37 -8.84
CA PHE A 16 12.92 -24.47 -7.42
C PHE A 16 13.97 -25.34 -6.70
N VAL A 17 14.82 -24.70 -5.91
CA VAL A 17 15.59 -25.38 -4.87
C VAL A 17 14.80 -25.18 -3.58
N PRO A 18 14.38 -26.24 -2.89
CA PRO A 18 13.71 -26.09 -1.61
C PRO A 18 14.73 -25.57 -0.59
N ILE A 19 14.51 -24.37 -0.08
CA ILE A 19 15.24 -23.85 1.07
C ILE A 19 14.70 -24.55 2.31
N THR A 20 15.41 -25.61 2.72
CA THR A 20 15.25 -26.20 4.04
C THR A 20 16.08 -25.38 5.02
N GLY A 21 15.42 -24.60 5.87
CA GLY A 21 16.11 -23.87 6.93
C GLY A 21 15.16 -23.29 7.96
N CYS A 22 15.14 -23.91 9.14
CA CYS A 22 14.53 -23.52 10.43
C CYS A 22 12.99 -23.44 10.51
N GLY A 23 12.49 -24.42 11.29
CA GLY A 23 11.09 -24.72 11.49
C GLY A 23 10.32 -23.65 12.25
N VAL A 24 9.38 -23.05 11.55
CA VAL A 24 8.11 -22.66 12.17
C VAL A 24 7.11 -23.76 11.82
N VAL A 25 6.68 -24.51 12.81
CA VAL A 25 5.63 -25.51 12.65
C VAL A 25 4.36 -24.75 12.25
N ARG A 26 4.03 -24.76 10.96
CA ARG A 26 2.72 -24.33 10.50
C ARG A 26 1.69 -25.25 11.16
N LYS A 27 0.86 -24.71 12.02
CA LYS A 27 -0.42 -25.36 12.35
C LYS A 27 -1.22 -25.44 11.06
N ASP A 28 -1.62 -26.64 10.73
CA ASP A 28 -2.33 -27.03 9.54
C ASP A 28 -3.43 -26.02 9.18
N VAL A 29 -3.17 -25.23 8.15
CA VAL A 29 -4.25 -24.74 7.30
C VAL A 29 -4.82 -26.00 6.65
N PRO A 30 -6.13 -26.28 6.74
CA PRO A 30 -6.72 -27.44 6.06
C PRO A 30 -6.25 -27.41 4.60
N GLU A 31 -5.69 -28.52 4.12
CA GLU A 31 -5.46 -28.71 2.69
C GLU A 31 -6.79 -28.51 1.98
N LYS A 32 -7.05 -27.29 1.53
CA LYS A 32 -8.10 -27.05 0.56
C LYS A 32 -7.69 -27.80 -0.69
N SER A 33 -8.62 -28.53 -1.26
CA SER A 33 -8.45 -29.25 -2.52
C SER A 33 -7.87 -28.30 -3.56
N VAL A 34 -6.58 -28.45 -3.88
CA VAL A 34 -5.91 -27.68 -4.91
C VAL A 34 -6.55 -28.05 -6.24
N TYR A 35 -7.22 -27.08 -6.86
CA TYR A 35 -7.76 -27.24 -8.18
C TYR A 35 -6.61 -27.58 -9.17
N LYS A 36 -6.77 -28.63 -9.94
CA LYS A 36 -5.85 -29.03 -11.00
C LYS A 36 -6.56 -28.95 -12.34
N GLY A 37 -6.50 -27.83 -12.99
CA GLY A 37 -7.07 -27.64 -14.31
C GLY A 37 -6.57 -26.37 -14.97
N SER A 38 -6.46 -26.34 -16.28
CA SER A 38 -6.06 -25.16 -17.04
C SER A 38 -7.30 -24.37 -17.45
N PHE A 39 -7.31 -23.08 -17.19
CA PHE A 39 -8.33 -22.15 -17.68
C PHE A 39 -8.36 -22.13 -19.22
N LEU A 40 -7.19 -22.32 -19.84
CA LEU A 40 -7.00 -22.62 -21.26
C LEU A 40 -6.35 -24.01 -21.37
N PRO A 41 -7.13 -25.11 -21.52
CA PRO A 41 -6.66 -26.50 -21.35
C PRO A 41 -5.44 -26.90 -22.18
N ASN A 42 -5.17 -26.19 -23.26
CA ASN A 42 -4.05 -26.46 -24.15
C ASN A 42 -3.17 -25.21 -24.38
N GLY A 43 -3.28 -24.20 -23.46
CA GLY A 43 -2.69 -22.90 -23.67
C GLY A 43 -3.28 -22.20 -24.91
N ILE A 44 -2.60 -21.18 -25.42
CA ILE A 44 -2.99 -20.50 -26.64
C ILE A 44 -2.54 -21.33 -27.85
N SER A 45 -3.51 -21.95 -28.54
CA SER A 45 -3.35 -22.70 -29.77
C SER A 45 -3.94 -21.93 -30.95
N GLU A 46 -3.68 -22.42 -32.16
CA GLU A 46 -4.27 -21.84 -33.39
C GLU A 46 -5.79 -21.90 -33.38
N ASP A 47 -6.38 -23.00 -32.90
CA ASP A 47 -7.85 -23.15 -32.73
C ASP A 47 -8.43 -22.12 -31.76
N ILE A 48 -7.74 -21.84 -30.65
CA ILE A 48 -8.11 -20.79 -29.69
C ILE A 48 -8.04 -19.43 -30.37
N PHE A 49 -6.93 -19.16 -31.08
CA PHE A 49 -6.76 -17.93 -31.81
C PHE A 49 -7.87 -17.68 -32.82
N GLU A 50 -8.24 -18.68 -33.65
CA GLU A 50 -9.31 -18.52 -34.64
C GLU A 50 -10.64 -18.13 -33.99
N LYS A 51 -11.03 -18.78 -32.88
CA LYS A 51 -12.24 -18.46 -32.11
C LYS A 51 -12.20 -17.05 -31.54
N VAL A 52 -11.05 -16.65 -30.95
CA VAL A 52 -10.84 -15.33 -30.39
C VAL A 52 -10.88 -14.27 -31.50
N ASN A 53 -10.18 -14.51 -32.59
CA ASN A 53 -10.07 -13.57 -33.71
C ASN A 53 -11.43 -13.36 -34.42
N ALA A 54 -12.21 -14.41 -34.56
CA ALA A 54 -13.58 -14.33 -35.10
C ALA A 54 -14.48 -13.41 -34.25
N SER A 55 -14.23 -13.29 -32.94
CA SER A 55 -14.95 -12.40 -32.05
C SER A 55 -14.44 -10.93 -32.09
N ASN A 56 -13.28 -10.68 -32.70
CA ASN A 56 -12.58 -9.38 -32.75
C ASN A 56 -12.47 -8.82 -34.17
N LYS A 57 -13.48 -8.99 -35.01
CA LYS A 57 -13.48 -8.61 -36.45
C LYS A 57 -12.98 -7.21 -36.79
N LYS A 58 -13.09 -6.24 -35.86
CA LYS A 58 -12.65 -4.87 -36.04
C LYS A 58 -11.22 -4.61 -35.55
N ASN A 59 -10.70 -5.52 -34.72
CA ASN A 59 -9.36 -5.44 -34.14
C ASN A 59 -8.76 -6.87 -34.26
N ALA A 60 -8.49 -7.30 -35.49
CA ALA A 60 -7.95 -8.63 -35.74
C ALA A 60 -6.50 -8.70 -35.21
N GLY A 61 -6.21 -9.75 -34.43
CA GLY A 61 -4.86 -10.08 -34.00
C GLY A 61 -4.15 -10.97 -35.01
N THR A 62 -2.93 -11.36 -34.67
CA THR A 62 -2.15 -12.39 -35.38
C THR A 62 -1.69 -13.45 -34.39
N TYR A 63 -1.45 -14.66 -34.89
CA TYR A 63 -0.96 -15.77 -34.09
C TYR A 63 0.43 -16.19 -34.56
N SER A 64 1.35 -16.32 -33.64
CA SER A 64 2.70 -16.82 -33.89
C SER A 64 3.32 -17.41 -32.63
N ALA A 65 4.03 -18.52 -32.76
CA ALA A 65 4.81 -19.12 -31.68
C ALA A 65 4.05 -19.31 -30.35
N GLY A 66 2.78 -19.71 -30.42
CA GLY A 66 1.94 -19.92 -29.23
C GLY A 66 1.45 -18.63 -28.55
N ARG A 67 1.46 -17.50 -29.27
CA ARG A 67 1.04 -16.19 -28.76
C ARG A 67 0.02 -15.54 -29.68
N ILE A 68 -0.87 -14.76 -29.09
CA ILE A 68 -1.76 -13.87 -29.84
C ILE A 68 -1.23 -12.43 -29.70
N TYR A 69 -0.94 -11.81 -30.84
CA TYR A 69 -0.50 -10.40 -30.93
C TYR A 69 -1.71 -9.53 -31.31
N PHE A 70 -1.93 -8.45 -30.57
CA PHE A 70 -3.06 -7.55 -30.80
C PHE A 70 -2.77 -6.13 -30.33
N ASN A 71 -3.58 -5.17 -30.81
CA ASN A 71 -3.55 -3.80 -30.31
C ASN A 71 -4.54 -3.63 -29.16
N ALA A 72 -4.03 -3.48 -27.93
CA ALA A 72 -4.83 -3.33 -26.73
C ALA A 72 -5.59 -1.99 -26.66
N ALA A 73 -5.14 -0.94 -27.38
CA ALA A 73 -5.86 0.33 -27.45
C ALA A 73 -7.29 0.18 -28.02
N ASN A 74 -7.54 -0.85 -28.82
CA ASN A 74 -8.83 -1.13 -29.44
C ASN A 74 -9.70 -2.17 -28.73
N ARG A 75 -9.37 -2.54 -27.49
CA ARG A 75 -10.07 -3.58 -26.71
C ARG A 75 -10.10 -4.94 -27.39
N TYR A 76 -9.25 -5.84 -26.97
CA TYR A 76 -9.20 -7.21 -27.50
C TYR A 76 -9.89 -8.19 -26.55
N GLY A 77 -10.87 -8.95 -27.05
CA GLY A 77 -11.75 -9.74 -26.22
C GLY A 77 -11.65 -11.24 -26.45
N PHE A 78 -11.67 -11.98 -25.37
CA PHE A 78 -11.65 -13.45 -25.29
C PHE A 78 -13.03 -13.93 -24.88
N PRO A 79 -13.81 -14.61 -25.77
CA PRO A 79 -15.14 -15.11 -25.45
C PRO A 79 -15.04 -16.32 -24.50
N SER A 80 -16.06 -16.53 -23.68
CA SER A 80 -16.09 -17.66 -22.72
C SER A 80 -15.97 -19.03 -23.37
N SER A 81 -16.28 -19.14 -24.66
CA SER A 81 -16.17 -20.41 -25.41
C SER A 81 -14.74 -20.93 -25.58
N VAL A 82 -13.73 -20.13 -25.27
CA VAL A 82 -12.32 -20.56 -25.31
C VAL A 82 -11.82 -21.06 -23.96
N PHE A 83 -12.59 -20.84 -22.88
CA PHE A 83 -12.21 -21.22 -21.52
C PHE A 83 -12.93 -22.51 -21.09
N ASP A 84 -12.24 -23.35 -20.33
CA ASP A 84 -12.87 -24.42 -19.58
C ASP A 84 -13.41 -23.88 -18.26
N LEU A 85 -14.68 -23.44 -18.27
CA LEU A 85 -15.32 -22.86 -17.10
C LEU A 85 -15.79 -23.91 -16.09
N GLY A 86 -15.83 -25.21 -16.46
CA GLY A 86 -16.12 -26.31 -15.54
C GLY A 86 -14.99 -26.52 -14.53
N CYS A 87 -13.82 -25.98 -14.83
CA CYS A 87 -12.67 -26.05 -13.97
C CYS A 87 -12.56 -24.87 -12.98
N VAL A 88 -13.47 -23.92 -12.96
CA VAL A 88 -13.34 -22.65 -12.24
C VAL A 88 -14.16 -22.65 -10.94
N ASP A 89 -14.13 -23.73 -10.17
CA ASP A 89 -14.71 -23.72 -8.82
C ASP A 89 -13.64 -23.47 -7.75
N SER A 90 -13.56 -22.20 -7.43
CA SER A 90 -13.47 -21.58 -6.11
C SER A 90 -12.16 -21.46 -5.33
N ASP A 91 -11.02 -21.98 -5.71
CA ASP A 91 -9.84 -21.92 -4.83
C ASP A 91 -8.65 -21.09 -5.34
N PHE A 92 -8.87 -20.16 -6.25
CA PHE A 92 -7.83 -19.22 -6.69
C PHE A 92 -8.20 -17.78 -6.34
N THR A 93 -7.18 -16.95 -6.11
CA THR A 93 -7.36 -15.55 -5.71
C THR A 93 -7.29 -14.60 -6.91
N HIS A 94 -6.59 -14.98 -7.97
CA HIS A 94 -6.36 -14.13 -9.15
C HIS A 94 -6.41 -14.93 -10.44
N ILE A 95 -6.66 -14.20 -11.53
CA ILE A 95 -6.43 -14.68 -12.90
C ILE A 95 -5.19 -13.96 -13.43
N ALA A 96 -4.22 -14.74 -13.87
CA ALA A 96 -2.95 -14.26 -14.41
C ALA A 96 -3.01 -14.15 -15.93
N PHE A 97 -2.41 -13.10 -16.49
CA PHE A 97 -2.26 -12.83 -17.91
C PHE A 97 -0.78 -12.70 -18.24
N GLU A 98 -0.21 -13.67 -18.94
CA GLU A 98 1.20 -13.63 -19.32
C GLU A 98 1.37 -12.85 -20.63
N ILE A 99 1.82 -11.60 -20.53
CA ILE A 99 1.85 -10.60 -21.58
C ILE A 99 3.29 -10.18 -21.88
N THR A 100 3.59 -9.90 -23.15
CA THR A 100 4.83 -9.24 -23.58
C THR A 100 4.50 -7.85 -24.07
N ASN A 101 5.31 -6.87 -23.71
CA ASN A 101 5.27 -5.52 -24.24
C ASN A 101 5.91 -5.50 -25.64
N GLU A 102 5.12 -5.27 -26.66
CA GLU A 102 5.56 -5.18 -28.08
C GLU A 102 5.73 -3.73 -28.52
N ASN A 103 5.67 -2.76 -27.60
CA ASN A 103 5.87 -1.34 -27.88
C ASN A 103 7.35 -0.95 -27.67
N ASP A 104 7.72 0.24 -28.12
CA ASP A 104 9.01 0.88 -27.90
C ASP A 104 9.05 1.77 -26.63
N TYR A 105 7.99 1.73 -25.83
CA TYR A 105 7.86 2.41 -24.54
C TYR A 105 7.52 1.44 -23.42
N THR A 106 7.74 1.83 -22.15
CA THR A 106 7.43 1.03 -20.98
C THR A 106 5.92 0.88 -20.79
N LEU A 107 5.43 -0.35 -20.84
CA LEU A 107 4.03 -0.68 -20.56
C LEU A 107 3.83 -0.81 -19.04
N LYS A 108 2.94 0.01 -18.47
CA LYS A 108 2.72 0.08 -17.02
C LYS A 108 1.48 -0.62 -16.55
N ASP A 109 0.45 -0.71 -17.36
CA ASP A 109 -0.80 -1.36 -17.00
C ASP A 109 -1.54 -1.94 -18.21
N ILE A 110 -2.43 -2.87 -17.89
CA ILE A 110 -3.47 -3.38 -18.79
C ILE A 110 -4.80 -3.32 -18.02
N THR A 111 -5.82 -2.76 -18.64
CA THR A 111 -7.17 -2.80 -18.12
C THR A 111 -7.82 -4.12 -18.51
N VAL A 112 -8.24 -4.89 -17.51
CA VAL A 112 -9.00 -6.13 -17.68
C VAL A 112 -10.45 -5.86 -17.35
N SER A 113 -11.35 -6.19 -18.30
CA SER A 113 -12.79 -6.15 -18.08
C SER A 113 -13.35 -7.58 -18.18
N MET A 114 -14.05 -8.03 -17.16
CA MET A 114 -14.75 -9.30 -17.14
C MET A 114 -16.25 -9.08 -17.23
N SER A 115 -16.87 -9.58 -18.30
CA SER A 115 -18.32 -9.61 -18.44
C SER A 115 -18.83 -10.89 -17.78
N VAL A 116 -19.47 -10.75 -16.62
CA VAL A 116 -19.99 -11.88 -15.82
C VAL A 116 -21.50 -11.71 -15.68
N SER A 117 -22.27 -12.66 -16.18
CA SER A 117 -23.75 -12.56 -16.25
C SER A 117 -24.21 -11.27 -16.96
N LEU A 118 -24.77 -10.31 -16.26
CA LEU A 118 -25.23 -9.01 -16.76
C LEU A 118 -24.34 -7.85 -16.30
N THR A 119 -23.26 -8.15 -15.59
CA THR A 119 -22.37 -7.15 -14.98
C THR A 119 -21.03 -7.16 -15.72
N ASN A 120 -20.44 -5.98 -15.86
CA ASN A 120 -19.04 -5.84 -16.24
C ASN A 120 -18.25 -5.40 -15.02
N VAL A 121 -17.20 -6.14 -14.71
CA VAL A 121 -16.22 -5.77 -13.69
C VAL A 121 -14.94 -5.40 -14.42
N THR A 122 -14.42 -4.22 -14.15
CA THR A 122 -13.22 -3.70 -14.81
C THR A 122 -12.22 -3.28 -13.75
N THR A 123 -10.98 -3.68 -13.92
CA THR A 123 -9.87 -3.21 -13.10
C THR A 123 -8.61 -3.05 -13.94
N LYS A 124 -7.74 -2.15 -13.55
CA LYS A 124 -6.40 -2.07 -14.11
C LYS A 124 -5.51 -3.09 -13.39
N CYS A 125 -4.78 -3.84 -14.17
CA CYS A 125 -3.77 -4.76 -13.67
C CYS A 125 -2.41 -4.16 -13.98
N TYR A 126 -1.62 -3.91 -12.95
CA TYR A 126 -0.39 -3.14 -13.04
C TYR A 126 0.85 -4.01 -13.02
N THR A 127 1.78 -3.71 -13.91
CA THR A 127 3.18 -4.10 -13.85
C THR A 127 3.96 -3.16 -14.77
N GLU A 128 5.25 -3.06 -14.60
CA GLU A 128 6.09 -2.33 -15.55
C GLU A 128 6.83 -3.33 -16.41
N LEU A 129 6.63 -3.24 -17.72
CA LEU A 129 7.33 -4.02 -18.72
C LEU A 129 8.09 -3.11 -19.66
N GLU A 130 9.40 -3.23 -19.70
CA GLU A 130 10.23 -2.57 -20.69
C GLU A 130 9.94 -3.12 -22.10
N PRO A 131 10.30 -2.40 -23.17
CA PRO A 131 10.16 -2.87 -24.54
C PRO A 131 10.69 -4.29 -24.75
N GLY A 132 9.86 -5.19 -25.26
CA GLY A 132 10.16 -6.59 -25.49
C GLY A 132 10.17 -7.48 -24.24
N GLN A 133 9.95 -6.93 -23.05
CA GLN A 133 9.90 -7.69 -21.80
C GLN A 133 8.56 -8.40 -21.63
N SER A 134 8.60 -9.63 -21.11
CA SER A 134 7.42 -10.40 -20.69
C SER A 134 7.20 -10.28 -19.20
N GLY A 135 5.94 -10.27 -18.79
CA GLY A 135 5.53 -10.27 -17.40
C GLY A 135 4.12 -10.77 -17.21
N VAL A 136 3.65 -10.76 -15.97
CA VAL A 136 2.33 -11.27 -15.61
C VAL A 136 1.50 -10.16 -15.00
N PHE A 137 0.30 -9.95 -15.54
CA PHE A 137 -0.72 -9.07 -14.98
C PHE A 137 -1.73 -9.90 -14.21
N PHE A 138 -2.18 -9.43 -13.05
CA PHE A 138 -3.09 -10.15 -12.18
C PHE A 138 -4.43 -9.43 -12.05
N PHE A 139 -5.52 -10.16 -12.28
CA PHE A 139 -6.88 -9.70 -12.00
C PHE A 139 -7.35 -10.35 -10.69
N PRO A 140 -7.64 -9.58 -9.62
CA PRO A 140 -8.13 -10.14 -8.37
C PRO A 140 -9.59 -10.61 -8.49
N VAL A 141 -9.84 -11.87 -8.19
CA VAL A 141 -11.18 -12.49 -8.30
C VAL A 141 -12.16 -11.88 -7.30
N SER A 142 -11.67 -11.36 -6.18
CA SER A 142 -12.48 -10.61 -5.20
C SER A 142 -13.28 -9.47 -5.82
N LYS A 143 -12.78 -8.85 -6.89
CA LYS A 143 -13.50 -7.81 -7.65
C LYS A 143 -14.81 -8.28 -8.28
N LEU A 144 -14.98 -9.57 -8.50
CA LEU A 144 -16.24 -10.12 -9.01
C LEU A 144 -17.37 -10.08 -7.96
N GLY A 145 -17.04 -9.85 -6.68
CA GLY A 145 -17.99 -9.84 -5.58
C GLY A 145 -18.79 -11.14 -5.51
N ASN A 146 -20.11 -11.03 -5.53
CA ASN A 146 -21.01 -12.19 -5.52
C ASN A 146 -21.15 -12.88 -6.89
N ASN A 147 -20.43 -12.44 -7.92
CA ASN A 147 -20.42 -13.11 -9.21
C ASN A 147 -19.35 -14.21 -9.21
N SER A 148 -19.58 -15.25 -9.99
CA SER A 148 -18.61 -16.34 -10.12
C SER A 148 -17.98 -16.32 -11.50
N VAL A 149 -16.72 -16.73 -11.59
CA VAL A 149 -16.02 -16.89 -12.87
C VAL A 149 -16.72 -17.92 -13.76
N GLY A 150 -17.39 -18.92 -13.19
CA GLY A 150 -18.21 -19.87 -13.93
C GLY A 150 -19.37 -19.25 -14.75
N LYS A 151 -19.71 -17.99 -14.49
CA LYS A 151 -20.69 -17.20 -15.28
C LYS A 151 -20.04 -16.24 -16.27
N LEU A 152 -18.74 -16.38 -16.51
CA LEU A 152 -17.99 -15.55 -17.43
C LEU A 152 -18.55 -15.66 -18.85
N ARG A 153 -18.68 -14.51 -19.51
CA ARG A 153 -19.07 -14.40 -20.93
C ARG A 153 -17.93 -13.96 -21.81
N ARG A 154 -17.09 -13.05 -21.30
CA ARG A 154 -15.98 -12.47 -22.04
C ARG A 154 -14.94 -11.88 -21.07
N ILE A 155 -13.67 -12.05 -21.40
CA ILE A 155 -12.57 -11.24 -20.88
C ILE A 155 -12.16 -10.26 -21.96
N THR A 156 -11.91 -9.00 -21.61
CA THR A 156 -11.43 -7.99 -22.54
C THR A 156 -10.18 -7.36 -21.96
N LEU A 157 -9.12 -7.34 -22.76
CA LEU A 157 -7.89 -6.62 -22.45
C LEU A 157 -7.87 -5.29 -23.22
N SER A 158 -7.52 -4.21 -22.54
CA SER A 158 -7.41 -2.87 -23.15
C SER A 158 -6.36 -2.03 -22.45
N GLN A 159 -5.83 -1.06 -23.20
CA GLN A 159 -5.01 0.03 -22.69
C GLN A 159 -5.51 1.32 -23.33
N GLN A 160 -5.93 2.29 -22.53
CA GLN A 160 -6.64 3.47 -23.04
C GLN A 160 -6.01 4.82 -22.60
N ASP A 161 -4.89 4.80 -21.92
CA ASP A 161 -4.42 6.00 -21.22
C ASP A 161 -3.93 7.15 -22.14
N ASN A 162 -3.53 6.90 -23.38
CA ASN A 162 -2.96 7.95 -24.24
C ASN A 162 -3.63 8.07 -25.61
N GLY A 163 -4.59 7.21 -25.95
CA GLY A 163 -5.20 7.20 -27.30
C GLY A 163 -4.26 6.70 -28.41
N ASP A 164 -3.04 6.30 -28.04
CA ASP A 164 -2.03 5.76 -28.95
C ASP A 164 -2.20 4.24 -29.11
N GLU A 165 -1.57 3.70 -30.16
CA GLU A 165 -1.53 2.25 -30.34
C GLU A 165 -0.74 1.59 -29.20
N CYS A 166 -1.28 0.46 -28.70
CA CYS A 166 -0.66 -0.33 -27.64
C CYS A 166 -0.58 -1.79 -28.08
N PHE A 167 0.56 -2.19 -28.59
CA PHE A 167 0.78 -3.55 -29.08
C PHE A 167 1.30 -4.45 -27.97
N VAL A 168 0.60 -5.56 -27.75
CA VAL A 168 0.99 -6.59 -26.79
C VAL A 168 0.82 -7.98 -27.39
N SER A 169 1.57 -8.95 -26.86
CA SER A 169 1.31 -10.37 -27.14
C SER A 169 0.95 -11.11 -25.86
N LEU A 170 -0.11 -11.92 -25.94
CA LEU A 170 -0.58 -12.78 -24.83
C LEU A 170 -0.13 -14.21 -25.09
N LYS A 171 0.52 -14.82 -24.08
CA LYS A 171 0.94 -16.21 -24.12
C LYS A 171 -0.01 -17.14 -23.40
N ASP A 172 -0.57 -16.72 -22.27
CA ASP A 172 -1.46 -17.57 -21.48
C ASP A 172 -2.39 -16.76 -20.57
N ILE A 173 -3.51 -17.39 -20.16
CA ILE A 173 -4.44 -16.91 -19.13
C ILE A 173 -4.69 -18.08 -18.18
N TYR A 174 -4.38 -17.91 -16.90
CA TYR A 174 -4.46 -19.01 -15.94
C TYR A 174 -4.79 -18.56 -14.52
N PRO A 175 -5.38 -19.44 -13.69
CA PRO A 175 -5.65 -19.13 -12.31
C PRO A 175 -4.40 -19.27 -11.44
N VAL A 176 -4.27 -18.38 -10.44
CA VAL A 176 -3.20 -18.44 -9.44
C VAL A 176 -3.73 -18.16 -8.04
N VAL A 177 -3.03 -18.66 -7.05
CA VAL A 177 -3.20 -18.26 -5.66
C VAL A 177 -2.04 -17.34 -5.29
N ILE A 178 -2.36 -16.08 -4.95
CA ILE A 178 -1.41 -15.13 -4.38
C ILE A 178 -1.78 -14.96 -2.92
N ASN A 179 -0.87 -15.37 -2.04
CA ASN A 179 -1.03 -15.22 -0.60
C ASN A 179 0.14 -14.40 -0.05
N PRO A 180 -0.11 -13.21 0.47
CA PRO A 180 0.88 -12.54 1.29
C PRO A 180 1.01 -13.29 2.62
N PHE A 181 2.24 -13.46 3.09
CA PHE A 181 2.45 -13.92 4.45
C PHE A 181 2.18 -12.74 5.39
N LEU A 182 0.97 -12.68 5.86
CA LEU A 182 0.50 -11.64 6.76
C LEU A 182 0.47 -12.18 8.19
N GLN A 183 1.27 -11.58 9.06
CA GLN A 183 1.24 -11.86 10.46
C GLN A 183 0.35 -10.84 11.18
N LYS A 184 -0.77 -11.29 11.72
CA LYS A 184 -1.65 -10.48 12.55
C LYS A 184 -1.24 -10.56 14.00
N THR A 185 -1.31 -9.45 14.71
CA THR A 185 -1.24 -9.43 16.18
C THR A 185 -2.65 -9.60 16.77
N VAL A 186 -2.68 -9.93 18.05
CA VAL A 186 -3.94 -9.90 18.83
C VAL A 186 -4.25 -8.50 19.38
N CYS A 187 -3.38 -7.51 19.11
CA CYS A 187 -3.56 -6.15 19.57
C CYS A 187 -4.59 -5.43 18.73
N GLU A 188 -5.66 -4.98 19.36
CA GLU A 188 -6.64 -4.09 18.75
C GLU A 188 -6.08 -2.67 18.80
N ILE A 189 -5.56 -2.21 17.66
CA ILE A 189 -4.92 -0.90 17.54
C ILE A 189 -5.01 -0.40 16.09
N ARG A 190 -5.23 0.90 15.92
CA ARG A 190 -5.18 1.61 14.66
C ARG A 190 -3.86 2.38 14.57
N ASP A 191 -3.33 2.53 13.34
CA ASP A 191 -2.13 3.31 13.03
C ASP A 191 -0.88 2.85 13.82
N PRO A 192 -0.50 1.55 13.73
CA PRO A 192 0.54 0.98 14.58
C PRO A 192 1.95 1.44 14.16
N PHE A 193 2.57 2.25 15.00
CA PHE A 193 3.98 2.64 14.88
C PHE A 193 4.86 1.78 15.80
N ILE A 194 5.95 1.21 15.28
CA ILE A 194 6.86 0.34 16.03
C ILE A 194 8.17 1.05 16.35
N LEU A 195 8.46 1.17 17.63
CA LEU A 195 9.79 1.52 18.13
C LEU A 195 10.47 0.26 18.69
N SER A 196 11.67 -0.06 18.19
CA SER A 196 12.53 -1.09 18.77
C SER A 196 13.62 -0.45 19.62
N GLU A 197 13.64 -0.73 20.92
CA GLU A 197 14.62 -0.15 21.84
C GLU A 197 15.10 -1.19 22.83
N ASN A 198 16.42 -1.46 22.85
CA ASN A 198 17.06 -2.39 23.78
C ASN A 198 16.44 -3.82 23.83
N GLY A 199 16.02 -4.33 22.66
CA GLY A 199 15.41 -5.66 22.55
C GLY A 199 13.93 -5.71 22.97
N VAL A 200 13.32 -4.56 23.21
CA VAL A 200 11.88 -4.41 23.48
C VAL A 200 11.22 -3.72 22.31
N TYR A 201 10.06 -4.22 21.88
CA TYR A 201 9.21 -3.53 20.93
C TYR A 201 8.09 -2.78 21.63
N TYR A 202 7.89 -1.55 21.23
CA TYR A 202 6.78 -0.69 21.62
C TYR A 202 5.94 -0.42 20.37
N MET A 203 4.64 -0.68 20.46
CA MET A 203 3.69 -0.42 19.38
C MET A 203 2.73 0.66 19.83
N TYR A 204 2.87 1.86 19.28
CA TYR A 204 2.01 3.00 19.56
C TYR A 204 0.90 3.09 18.55
N GLY A 205 -0.21 3.74 18.90
CA GLY A 205 -1.30 3.95 17.95
C GLY A 205 -2.37 4.92 18.43
N THR A 206 -3.32 5.14 17.57
CA THR A 206 -4.49 6.02 17.81
C THR A 206 -5.16 5.70 19.15
N GLY A 207 -5.58 6.77 19.85
CA GLY A 207 -6.00 6.72 21.25
C GLY A 207 -4.86 7.02 22.24
N TRP A 208 -3.67 7.40 21.74
CA TRP A 208 -2.45 7.62 22.51
C TRP A 208 -2.17 6.49 23.49
N GLN A 209 -2.21 5.30 22.96
CA GLN A 209 -1.97 4.05 23.65
C GLN A 209 -0.76 3.33 23.08
N TYR A 210 -0.19 2.43 23.86
CA TYR A 210 0.86 1.55 23.38
C TYR A 210 0.74 0.14 23.95
N TYR A 211 1.30 -0.79 23.19
CA TYR A 211 1.57 -2.16 23.63
C TYR A 211 3.08 -2.38 23.73
N LYS A 212 3.47 -3.34 24.56
CA LYS A 212 4.87 -3.67 24.80
C LYS A 212 5.12 -5.15 24.60
N ASN A 213 6.19 -5.49 23.90
CA ASN A 213 6.67 -6.85 23.73
C ASN A 213 8.12 -6.93 24.20
N THR A 214 8.37 -7.71 25.26
CA THR A 214 9.69 -7.87 25.91
C THR A 214 10.38 -9.16 25.51
N SER A 215 9.81 -9.95 24.59
CA SER A 215 10.40 -11.23 24.19
C SER A 215 11.60 -11.08 23.25
N GLY A 216 11.78 -9.91 22.64
CA GLY A 216 12.76 -9.69 21.56
C GLY A 216 12.36 -10.31 20.22
N ASP A 217 11.26 -11.07 20.16
CA ASP A 217 10.65 -11.58 18.93
C ASP A 217 9.37 -10.79 18.65
N ILE A 218 9.28 -10.13 17.50
CA ILE A 218 8.09 -9.36 17.10
C ILE A 218 6.81 -10.20 17.11
N ASN A 219 6.95 -11.52 16.99
CA ASN A 219 5.87 -12.49 17.03
C ASN A 219 5.49 -12.93 18.46
N GLY A 220 6.24 -12.48 19.46
CA GLY A 220 6.03 -12.83 20.84
C GLY A 220 4.77 -12.19 21.43
N GLU A 221 4.61 -12.36 22.74
CA GLU A 221 3.45 -11.84 23.44
C GLU A 221 3.53 -10.31 23.59
N TRP A 222 2.42 -9.65 23.33
CA TRP A 222 2.23 -8.22 23.52
C TRP A 222 1.38 -7.97 24.76
N THR A 223 1.81 -7.06 25.62
CA THR A 223 1.08 -6.62 26.82
C THR A 223 0.60 -5.19 26.66
N GLY A 224 -0.58 -4.87 27.18
CA GLY A 224 -1.21 -3.57 27.05
C GLY A 224 -2.73 -3.68 26.83
N PRO A 225 -3.43 -2.61 26.39
CA PRO A 225 -2.85 -1.30 26.12
C PRO A 225 -2.47 -0.53 27.38
N TYR A 226 -1.40 0.25 27.27
CA TYR A 226 -0.98 1.24 28.26
C TYR A 226 -1.20 2.65 27.70
N SER A 227 -1.37 3.64 28.56
CA SER A 227 -1.51 5.03 28.12
C SER A 227 -0.15 5.70 27.90
N MET A 228 -0.02 6.46 26.84
CA MET A 228 1.16 7.30 26.56
C MET A 228 1.20 8.54 27.46
N VAL A 229 0.05 9.06 27.88
CA VAL A 229 -0.09 10.30 28.66
C VAL A 229 -0.83 10.03 29.99
N ASP A 230 -0.67 10.90 30.95
CA ASP A 230 -1.51 10.88 32.16
C ASP A 230 -2.83 11.64 31.89
N TRP A 231 -3.87 10.89 31.58
CA TRP A 231 -5.20 11.45 31.28
C TRP A 231 -5.82 12.25 32.43
N ASN A 232 -5.41 11.99 33.69
CA ASN A 232 -5.89 12.80 34.82
C ASN A 232 -5.30 14.22 34.79
N ARG A 233 -4.23 14.40 34.03
CA ARG A 233 -3.53 15.69 33.89
C ARG A 233 -3.59 16.25 32.47
N ILE A 234 -4.45 15.73 31.59
CA ILE A 234 -4.49 16.12 30.19
C ILE A 234 -4.72 17.62 30.01
N SER A 235 -5.55 18.26 30.83
CA SER A 235 -5.78 19.70 30.79
C SER A 235 -4.58 20.54 31.27
N GLU A 236 -3.63 19.94 31.98
CA GLU A 236 -2.36 20.60 32.33
C GLU A 236 -1.34 20.39 31.20
N ILE A 237 -1.34 19.21 30.59
CA ILE A 237 -0.41 18.83 29.51
C ILE A 237 -0.79 19.53 28.21
N LEU A 238 -2.06 19.53 27.85
CA LEU A 238 -2.64 20.14 26.63
C LEU A 238 -3.90 20.92 27.02
N PRO A 239 -3.77 22.19 27.44
CA PRO A 239 -4.91 23.00 27.91
C PRO A 239 -5.98 23.22 26.86
N ASP A 240 -5.61 23.19 25.60
CA ASP A 240 -6.46 23.39 24.42
C ASP A 240 -6.95 22.08 23.79
N TYR A 241 -6.66 20.90 24.38
CA TYR A 241 -7.12 19.61 23.88
C TYR A 241 -8.65 19.53 23.96
N GLU A 242 -9.27 19.25 22.82
CA GLU A 242 -10.70 19.06 22.73
C GLU A 242 -11.04 17.58 22.52
N GLN A 243 -10.51 17.01 21.45
CA GLN A 243 -10.79 15.62 21.08
C GLN A 243 -9.72 15.08 20.13
N GLN A 244 -9.88 13.81 19.78
CA GLN A 244 -9.02 13.06 18.87
C GLN A 244 -7.58 12.98 19.40
N CYS A 245 -6.99 11.85 19.25
CA CYS A 245 -5.62 11.57 19.61
C CYS A 245 -5.12 10.49 18.65
N TRP A 246 -4.69 10.97 17.46
CA TRP A 246 -4.45 10.13 16.31
C TRP A 246 -2.97 9.90 16.03
N ALA A 247 -2.69 8.71 15.49
CA ALA A 247 -1.47 8.30 14.83
C ALA A 247 -0.16 8.82 15.47
N PRO A 248 0.17 8.44 16.72
CA PRO A 248 1.43 8.83 17.32
C PRO A 248 2.59 8.04 16.70
N GLU A 249 3.58 8.75 16.18
CA GLU A 249 4.88 8.21 15.82
C GLU A 249 5.92 8.59 16.87
N VAL A 250 6.62 7.61 17.43
CA VAL A 250 7.55 7.83 18.54
C VAL A 250 8.99 7.58 18.13
N TYR A 251 9.78 8.62 18.17
CA TYR A 251 11.19 8.63 17.79
C TYR A 251 12.10 8.87 18.96
N LYS A 252 13.24 8.18 18.98
CA LYS A 252 14.35 8.57 19.84
C LYS A 252 15.16 9.65 19.14
N TYR A 253 15.25 10.83 19.74
CA TYR A 253 16.05 11.93 19.24
C TYR A 253 16.92 12.50 20.36
N GLY A 254 18.25 12.41 20.20
CA GLY A 254 19.17 12.64 21.31
C GLY A 254 18.92 11.65 22.47
N ASP A 255 18.77 12.19 23.68
CA ASP A 255 18.60 11.39 24.89
C ASP A 255 17.14 11.19 25.33
N ALA A 256 16.16 11.59 24.50
CA ALA A 256 14.75 11.55 24.84
C ALA A 256 13.90 10.93 23.72
N TYR A 257 12.63 10.68 24.03
CA TYR A 257 11.64 10.13 23.11
C TYR A 257 10.62 11.20 22.79
N TYR A 258 10.31 11.33 21.50
CA TYR A 258 9.40 12.35 21.00
C TYR A 258 8.27 11.66 20.24
N ALA A 259 7.04 11.94 20.64
CA ALA A 259 5.85 11.51 19.94
C ALA A 259 5.33 12.65 19.08
N ILE A 260 5.28 12.43 17.77
CA ILE A 260 4.65 13.33 16.81
C ILE A 260 3.25 12.80 16.59
N THR A 261 2.24 13.61 16.84
CA THR A 261 0.86 13.13 16.84
C THR A 261 -0.14 14.24 16.57
N THR A 262 -1.41 13.89 16.38
CA THR A 262 -2.49 14.81 16.00
C THR A 262 -3.53 14.88 17.10
N TYR A 263 -4.05 16.11 17.35
CA TYR A 263 -5.29 16.32 18.09
C TYR A 263 -6.06 17.53 17.57
N ASN A 264 -7.36 17.63 17.93
CA ASN A 264 -8.15 18.84 17.71
C ASN A 264 -8.00 19.77 18.91
N SER A 265 -7.67 21.02 18.61
CA SER A 265 -7.55 22.10 19.59
C SER A 265 -8.87 22.90 19.67
N SER A 266 -9.35 23.15 20.87
CA SER A 266 -10.48 24.05 21.12
C SER A 266 -10.19 25.53 20.79
N GLU A 267 -8.92 25.88 20.64
CA GLU A 267 -8.47 27.24 20.29
C GLU A 267 -8.30 27.43 18.78
N ARG A 268 -8.40 26.35 18.00
CA ARG A 268 -8.34 26.34 16.53
C ARG A 268 -9.68 25.97 15.93
N GLY A 269 -9.75 26.02 14.64
CA GLY A 269 -10.97 25.73 13.90
C GLY A 269 -11.78 27.00 13.62
N GLY A 270 -12.81 26.86 12.83
CA GLY A 270 -13.66 27.97 12.40
C GLY A 270 -13.80 28.02 10.89
N SER A 271 -13.91 29.22 10.35
CA SER A 271 -14.01 29.42 8.90
C SER A 271 -13.39 30.76 8.52
N ASP A 272 -12.67 30.78 7.43
CA ASP A 272 -12.18 32.01 6.79
C ASP A 272 -13.22 32.63 5.84
N GLY A 273 -14.43 32.06 5.79
CA GLY A 273 -15.52 32.45 4.89
C GLY A 273 -15.57 31.60 3.61
N THR A 274 -14.52 30.85 3.31
CA THR A 274 -14.42 29.94 2.16
C THR A 274 -14.31 28.50 2.65
N HIS A 275 -13.49 28.24 3.68
CA HIS A 275 -13.22 26.93 4.26
C HIS A 275 -13.70 26.87 5.69
N LYS A 276 -13.96 25.63 6.12
CA LYS A 276 -14.21 25.29 7.51
C LYS A 276 -13.08 24.40 7.98
N TYR A 277 -12.40 24.82 9.04
CA TYR A 277 -11.31 24.08 9.69
C TYR A 277 -11.86 23.40 10.94
N ASP A 278 -11.50 22.15 11.15
CA ASP A 278 -11.87 21.42 12.36
C ASP A 278 -10.87 21.62 13.50
N GLY A 279 -9.74 22.29 13.22
CA GLY A 279 -8.72 22.63 14.20
C GLY A 279 -7.73 21.50 14.49
N ARG A 280 -7.61 20.52 13.59
CA ARG A 280 -6.62 19.46 13.70
C ARG A 280 -5.21 19.98 13.40
N GLY A 281 -4.26 19.53 14.20
CA GLY A 281 -2.87 19.89 13.96
C GLY A 281 -1.90 18.93 14.64
N THR A 282 -0.64 19.07 14.29
CA THR A 282 0.46 18.25 14.82
C THR A 282 1.02 18.88 16.10
N VAL A 283 1.14 18.07 17.14
CA VAL A 283 1.86 18.39 18.39
C VAL A 283 3.04 17.44 18.54
N ILE A 284 4.10 17.91 19.17
CA ILE A 284 5.21 17.08 19.60
C ILE A 284 5.18 16.96 21.12
N LEU A 285 5.06 15.71 21.60
CA LEU A 285 5.16 15.37 23.01
C LEU A 285 6.53 14.76 23.29
N ARG A 286 7.01 14.85 24.54
CA ARG A 286 8.32 14.35 24.95
C ARG A 286 8.23 13.50 26.21
N ALA A 287 9.05 12.47 26.29
CA ALA A 287 9.27 11.66 27.48
C ALA A 287 10.73 11.25 27.63
N GLU A 288 11.12 10.91 28.86
CA GLU A 288 12.48 10.39 29.16
C GLU A 288 12.62 8.90 28.83
N THR A 289 11.49 8.18 28.72
CA THR A 289 11.45 6.75 28.40
C THR A 289 10.43 6.47 27.30
N PRO A 290 10.55 5.37 26.55
CA PRO A 290 9.57 5.01 25.52
C PRO A 290 8.16 4.72 26.10
N GLU A 291 8.06 4.42 27.39
CA GLU A 291 6.79 4.18 28.08
C GLU A 291 6.06 5.48 28.49
N GLY A 292 6.72 6.62 28.39
CA GLY A 292 6.18 7.89 28.86
C GLY A 292 6.37 8.10 30.38
N PRO A 293 5.49 8.86 31.07
CA PRO A 293 4.39 9.63 30.44
C PRO A 293 4.91 10.75 29.53
N PHE A 294 4.32 10.87 28.38
CA PHE A 294 4.61 11.94 27.46
C PHE A 294 3.92 13.23 27.90
N THR A 295 4.62 14.37 27.75
CA THR A 295 4.09 15.71 28.04
C THR A 295 4.35 16.62 26.86
N ARG A 296 3.60 17.73 26.74
CA ARG A 296 3.78 18.69 25.66
C ARG A 296 5.20 19.22 25.61
N TRP A 297 5.80 19.13 24.44
CA TRP A 297 7.13 19.66 24.17
C TRP A 297 7.12 20.86 23.23
N SER A 298 6.36 20.77 22.14
CA SER A 298 6.21 21.86 21.18
C SER A 298 5.41 23.04 21.77
N ASP A 299 5.56 24.20 21.16
CA ASP A 299 4.92 25.45 21.58
C ASP A 299 3.40 25.49 21.21
N GLY A 300 2.70 24.38 21.29
CA GLY A 300 1.33 24.14 20.86
C GLY A 300 1.30 23.23 19.64
N LEU A 301 0.21 23.29 18.88
CA LEU A 301 0.16 22.71 17.55
C LEU A 301 1.06 23.52 16.63
N ILE A 302 1.99 22.83 15.95
CA ILE A 302 3.06 23.49 15.16
C ILE A 302 2.73 23.64 13.68
N THR A 303 1.68 22.99 13.20
CA THR A 303 1.19 23.13 11.81
C THR A 303 0.33 24.39 11.66
N PRO A 304 0.09 24.92 10.43
CA PRO A 304 -0.64 26.17 10.23
C PRO A 304 -2.04 26.17 10.84
N ASP A 305 -2.46 27.30 11.40
CA ASP A 305 -3.77 27.46 12.07
C ASP A 305 -4.95 27.37 11.10
N THR A 306 -4.71 27.62 9.82
CA THR A 306 -5.70 27.61 8.74
C THR A 306 -5.72 26.28 7.96
N TRP A 307 -4.98 25.29 8.42
CA TRP A 307 -4.94 23.95 7.83
C TRP A 307 -5.41 22.93 8.84
N ASP A 308 -6.18 21.96 8.38
CA ASP A 308 -6.31 20.71 9.11
C ASP A 308 -5.13 19.83 8.71
N CYS A 309 -4.36 19.41 9.69
CA CYS A 309 -3.15 18.63 9.47
C CYS A 309 -3.16 17.37 10.33
N ILE A 310 -2.79 16.24 9.74
CA ILE A 310 -2.70 14.94 10.42
C ILE A 310 -1.39 14.22 10.11
N ASP A 311 -1.09 13.19 10.86
CA ASP A 311 -0.11 12.15 10.57
C ASP A 311 1.29 12.70 10.23
N GLY A 312 1.82 13.53 11.13
CA GLY A 312 3.17 14.06 10.98
C GLY A 312 4.25 13.02 11.27
N THR A 313 5.27 12.95 10.42
CA THR A 313 6.46 12.10 10.57
C THR A 313 7.74 12.92 10.65
N LEU A 314 8.70 12.46 11.45
CA LEU A 314 10.02 13.07 11.59
C LEU A 314 10.99 12.51 10.56
N TYR A 315 11.62 13.41 9.84
CA TYR A 315 12.78 13.08 9.01
C TYR A 315 13.96 13.94 9.40
N VAL A 316 15.13 13.35 9.49
CA VAL A 316 16.39 14.09 9.71
C VAL A 316 17.26 13.87 8.48
N ASP A 317 17.60 14.94 7.80
CA ASP A 317 18.43 14.87 6.60
C ASP A 317 19.91 14.61 6.90
N ASP A 318 20.70 14.40 5.84
CA ASP A 318 22.15 14.11 5.96
C ASP A 318 22.96 15.26 6.57
N GLU A 319 22.38 16.47 6.61
CA GLU A 319 22.98 17.65 7.25
C GLU A 319 22.60 17.74 8.75
N GLY A 320 21.75 16.83 9.21
CA GLY A 320 21.24 16.80 10.59
C GLY A 320 20.10 17.78 10.84
N GLN A 321 19.49 18.34 9.78
CA GLN A 321 18.33 19.21 9.89
C GLN A 321 17.07 18.35 10.08
N PRO A 322 16.32 18.50 11.19
CA PRO A 322 15.04 17.84 11.34
C PRO A 322 13.94 18.52 10.51
N TRP A 323 13.08 17.71 9.94
CA TRP A 323 11.93 18.09 9.15
C TRP A 323 10.67 17.44 9.68
N LEU A 324 9.56 18.15 9.62
CA LEU A 324 8.22 17.58 9.70
C LEU A 324 7.70 17.38 8.29
N PHE A 325 7.31 16.14 7.98
CA PHE A 325 6.55 15.80 6.79
C PHE A 325 5.17 15.33 7.24
N PHE A 326 4.09 15.85 6.68
CA PHE A 326 2.76 15.66 7.23
C PHE A 326 1.67 15.75 6.15
N VAL A 327 0.48 15.33 6.50
CA VAL A 327 -0.71 15.45 5.64
C VAL A 327 -1.39 16.80 5.89
N HIS A 328 -1.51 17.60 4.82
CA HIS A 328 -2.45 18.71 4.72
C HIS A 328 -3.80 18.09 4.26
N GLU A 329 -4.75 18.01 5.17
CA GLU A 329 -5.95 17.21 5.02
C GLU A 329 -6.92 17.83 4.01
N TRP A 330 -7.62 16.98 3.28
CA TRP A 330 -8.61 17.36 2.24
C TRP A 330 -9.74 18.28 2.73
N THR A 331 -9.98 18.35 4.02
CA THR A 331 -10.96 19.24 4.65
C THR A 331 -10.62 20.72 4.48
N SER A 332 -9.36 21.04 4.26
CA SER A 332 -8.84 22.40 4.15
C SER A 332 -8.03 22.71 2.88
N THR A 333 -8.22 21.94 1.80
CA THR A 333 -7.46 22.07 0.53
C THR A 333 -8.31 22.52 -0.67
N ASP A 334 -9.40 23.23 -0.47
CA ASP A 334 -10.27 23.73 -1.56
C ASP A 334 -10.90 22.65 -2.44
N GLY A 335 -11.03 21.44 -1.94
CA GLY A 335 -11.55 20.29 -2.70
C GLY A 335 -10.54 19.66 -3.64
N GLU A 336 -9.25 20.01 -3.53
CA GLU A 336 -8.15 19.38 -4.31
C GLU A 336 -7.73 18.01 -3.76
N GLY A 337 -8.37 17.51 -2.70
CA GLY A 337 -7.98 16.30 -2.00
C GLY A 337 -6.82 16.53 -1.03
N GLY A 338 -6.39 15.48 -0.34
CA GLY A 338 -5.27 15.57 0.59
C GLY A 338 -3.94 15.82 -0.11
N LYS A 339 -3.04 16.48 0.60
CA LYS A 339 -1.69 16.78 0.13
C LYS A 339 -0.66 16.36 1.16
N PHE A 340 0.56 16.13 0.73
CA PHE A 340 1.72 16.09 1.62
C PHE A 340 2.39 17.46 1.64
N ALA A 341 2.74 17.89 2.83
CA ALA A 341 3.50 19.09 3.06
C ALA A 341 4.74 18.80 3.91
N CYS A 342 5.76 19.63 3.81
CA CYS A 342 6.93 19.55 4.66
C CYS A 342 7.37 20.92 5.13
N ALA A 343 8.03 20.96 6.29
CA ALA A 343 8.67 22.15 6.83
C ALA A 343 9.86 21.74 7.71
N LYS A 344 10.86 22.64 7.80
CA LYS A 344 11.98 22.46 8.74
C LYS A 344 11.51 22.65 10.17
N LEU A 345 11.94 21.74 11.03
CA LEU A 345 11.82 21.88 12.49
C LEU A 345 13.02 22.57 13.09
N SER A 346 12.84 23.25 14.21
CA SER A 346 13.95 23.67 15.06
C SER A 346 14.73 22.45 15.55
N SER A 347 16.02 22.60 15.83
CA SER A 347 16.88 21.49 16.26
C SER A 347 16.44 20.85 17.58
N ASP A 348 15.64 21.53 18.37
CA ASP A 348 15.02 21.02 19.60
C ASP A 348 13.59 20.48 19.39
N LEU A 349 13.11 20.44 18.15
CA LEU A 349 11.80 19.95 17.75
C LEU A 349 10.60 20.74 18.33
N LYS A 350 10.75 21.99 18.72
CA LYS A 350 9.65 22.73 19.36
C LYS A 350 8.74 23.48 18.39
N THR A 351 9.27 23.89 17.25
CA THR A 351 8.54 24.75 16.31
C THR A 351 9.01 24.52 14.88
N LEU A 352 8.19 24.90 13.91
CA LEU A 352 8.63 25.03 12.53
C LEU A 352 9.52 26.28 12.38
N VAL A 353 10.60 26.16 11.60
CA VAL A 353 11.54 27.26 11.29
C VAL A 353 11.55 27.63 9.81
N SER A 354 10.67 27.02 9.04
CA SER A 354 10.34 27.41 7.66
C SER A 354 8.84 27.37 7.45
N GLU A 355 8.36 28.11 6.45
CA GLU A 355 6.97 27.99 6.00
C GLU A 355 6.71 26.56 5.45
N PRO A 356 5.58 25.95 5.78
CA PRO A 356 5.16 24.69 5.18
C PRO A 356 4.93 24.82 3.68
N LYS A 357 5.36 23.79 2.94
CA LYS A 357 5.22 23.70 1.49
C LYS A 357 4.51 22.42 1.11
N ASP A 358 3.41 22.53 0.36
CA ASP A 358 2.79 21.37 -0.30
C ASP A 358 3.74 20.81 -1.36
N VAL A 359 4.03 19.51 -1.31
CA VAL A 359 5.00 18.85 -2.19
C VAL A 359 4.39 17.78 -3.08
N PHE A 360 3.22 17.25 -2.71
CA PHE A 360 2.51 16.24 -3.51
C PHE A 360 1.00 16.28 -3.24
N SER A 361 0.18 16.21 -4.29
CA SER A 361 -1.28 16.09 -4.16
C SER A 361 -1.74 14.69 -4.50
N THR A 362 -2.53 14.08 -3.62
CA THR A 362 -3.09 12.75 -3.82
C THR A 362 -4.42 12.77 -4.57
N GLY A 363 -5.14 13.89 -4.51
CA GLY A 363 -6.44 14.07 -5.13
C GLY A 363 -7.60 13.35 -4.39
N GLY A 364 -7.37 12.82 -3.21
CA GLY A 364 -8.37 12.06 -2.43
C GLY A 364 -8.09 12.09 -0.93
N VAL A 365 -8.70 11.16 -0.19
CA VAL A 365 -8.37 10.89 1.22
C VAL A 365 -6.92 10.47 1.32
N THR A 366 -6.24 10.95 2.33
CA THR A 366 -4.79 10.76 2.49
C THR A 366 -4.48 10.58 3.96
N ASP A 367 -3.94 9.43 4.30
CA ASP A 367 -3.57 9.05 5.65
C ASP A 367 -2.11 8.63 5.69
N GLY A 368 -1.52 8.75 6.85
CA GLY A 368 -0.22 8.21 7.22
C GLY A 368 0.88 8.63 6.25
N CYS A 369 1.97 9.11 6.75
CA CYS A 369 3.19 9.26 5.96
C CYS A 369 4.36 8.73 6.78
N PHE A 370 5.24 8.02 6.15
CA PHE A 370 6.46 7.52 6.78
C PHE A 370 7.61 7.62 5.78
N ILE A 371 8.66 8.36 6.15
CA ILE A 371 9.81 8.58 5.26
C ILE A 371 10.83 7.45 5.41
N TYR A 372 11.26 6.92 4.28
CA TYR A 372 12.35 5.95 4.15
C TYR A 372 13.38 6.43 3.14
N THR A 373 14.65 6.39 3.49
CA THR A 373 15.74 6.68 2.56
C THR A 373 16.17 5.39 1.87
N ALA A 374 15.97 5.32 0.56
CA ALA A 374 16.35 4.18 -0.27
C ALA A 374 17.88 4.08 -0.41
N ALA A 375 18.40 2.90 -0.75
CA ALA A 375 19.83 2.65 -0.88
C ALA A 375 20.54 3.55 -1.92
N ASN A 376 19.79 4.06 -2.90
CA ASN A 376 20.31 5.00 -3.91
C ASN A 376 20.21 6.49 -3.49
N GLY A 377 19.75 6.77 -2.27
CA GLY A 377 19.59 8.12 -1.72
C GLY A 377 18.25 8.79 -2.05
N ASP A 378 17.36 8.18 -2.83
CA ASP A 378 16.02 8.69 -3.04
C ASP A 378 15.22 8.62 -1.73
N LEU A 379 14.32 9.57 -1.51
CA LEU A 379 13.36 9.49 -0.42
C LEU A 379 12.08 8.82 -0.91
N LEU A 380 11.59 7.88 -0.12
CA LEU A 380 10.30 7.23 -0.29
C LEU A 380 9.40 7.63 0.86
N SER A 381 8.13 7.94 0.59
CA SER A 381 7.11 8.06 1.63
C SER A 381 6.04 7.01 1.43
N LEU A 382 5.83 6.19 2.46
CA LEU A 382 4.64 5.36 2.53
C LEU A 382 3.46 6.26 2.90
N TRP A 383 2.28 5.96 2.36
CA TRP A 383 1.05 6.64 2.70
C TRP A 383 -0.16 5.79 2.33
N SER A 384 -1.33 6.11 2.85
CA SER A 384 -2.53 5.31 2.65
C SER A 384 -3.70 6.11 2.13
N THR A 385 -4.58 5.44 1.41
CA THR A 385 -5.82 5.98 0.88
C THR A 385 -6.82 4.86 0.66
N TYR A 386 -8.09 5.23 0.49
CA TYR A 386 -9.13 4.33 -0.02
C TYR A 386 -9.15 4.40 -1.54
N ASP A 387 -8.88 3.29 -2.17
CA ASP A 387 -8.98 3.11 -3.62
C ASP A 387 -10.22 2.27 -3.94
N ASP A 388 -11.00 2.67 -4.96
CA ASP A 388 -12.22 1.96 -5.36
C ASP A 388 -11.93 0.51 -5.77
N ASP A 389 -10.72 0.27 -6.28
CA ASP A 389 -10.28 -1.03 -6.75
C ASP A 389 -9.60 -1.87 -5.66
N TYR A 390 -8.90 -1.27 -4.73
CA TYR A 390 -8.00 -1.97 -3.81
C TYR A 390 -8.36 -1.81 -2.34
N GLY A 391 -9.43 -1.08 -2.03
CA GLY A 391 -9.81 -0.76 -0.65
C GLY A 391 -8.78 0.13 0.03
N TYR A 392 -8.70 0.10 1.35
CA TYR A 392 -7.67 0.80 2.09
C TYR A 392 -6.32 0.13 1.79
N CYS A 393 -5.33 0.91 1.37
CA CYS A 393 -4.08 0.40 0.82
C CYS A 393 -2.88 1.29 1.19
N VAL A 394 -1.67 0.72 1.15
CA VAL A 394 -0.41 1.45 1.35
C VAL A 394 0.24 1.74 0.01
N ASN A 395 0.41 3.00 -0.30
CA ASN A 395 1.08 3.51 -1.49
C ASN A 395 2.48 4.02 -1.15
N VAL A 396 3.30 4.23 -2.17
CA VAL A 396 4.62 4.83 -2.07
C VAL A 396 4.73 5.99 -3.06
N ILE A 397 5.23 7.12 -2.59
CA ILE A 397 5.70 8.23 -3.44
C ILE A 397 7.21 8.36 -3.28
N ARG A 398 7.84 8.96 -4.26
CA ARG A 398 9.31 9.10 -4.35
C ARG A 398 9.72 10.51 -4.63
N SER A 399 10.75 11.01 -3.93
CA SER A 399 11.51 12.19 -4.30
C SER A 399 12.97 11.84 -4.55
N LYS A 400 13.55 12.43 -5.60
CA LYS A 400 14.99 12.33 -5.94
C LYS A 400 15.78 13.56 -5.55
N ASN A 401 15.10 14.61 -5.11
CA ASN A 401 15.68 15.93 -4.90
C ASN A 401 15.52 16.42 -3.45
N GLY A 402 15.45 15.49 -2.49
CA GLY A 402 15.26 15.82 -1.07
C GLY A 402 13.79 15.93 -0.67
N ILE A 403 13.54 16.22 0.61
CA ILE A 403 12.21 16.18 1.21
C ILE A 403 11.28 17.29 0.69
N ASP A 404 11.80 18.45 0.37
CA ASP A 404 11.08 19.59 -0.21
C ASP A 404 11.12 19.62 -1.74
N GLY A 405 11.61 18.55 -2.37
CA GLY A 405 11.68 18.37 -3.81
C GLY A 405 10.36 17.95 -4.44
N ASP A 406 10.42 17.54 -5.71
CA ASP A 406 9.27 17.03 -6.45
C ASP A 406 9.05 15.57 -6.10
N TRP A 407 7.86 15.27 -5.58
CA TRP A 407 7.43 13.92 -5.28
C TRP A 407 6.57 13.36 -6.42
N LEU A 408 6.83 12.13 -6.77
CA LEU A 408 6.09 11.39 -7.79
C LEU A 408 5.57 10.10 -7.21
N PHE A 409 4.44 9.67 -7.73
CA PHE A 409 3.92 8.40 -7.38
C PHE A 409 4.85 7.27 -7.85
N ASP A 410 5.24 6.37 -6.95
CA ASP A 410 6.15 5.24 -7.22
C ASP A 410 5.41 3.92 -7.33
N SER A 411 4.74 3.54 -6.27
CA SER A 411 4.21 2.18 -6.14
C SER A 411 3.03 2.01 -5.17
N ILE A 412 2.13 0.92 -5.25
CA ILE A 412 1.34 0.39 -4.15
C ILE A 412 2.16 -0.72 -3.50
N LEU A 413 2.47 -0.57 -2.26
CA LEU A 413 3.21 -1.58 -1.54
C LEU A 413 2.28 -2.69 -1.03
N TYR A 414 1.10 -2.32 -0.53
CA TYR A 414 0.13 -3.27 0.00
C TYR A 414 -1.31 -2.90 -0.40
N SER A 415 -2.09 -3.90 -0.75
CA SER A 415 -3.52 -3.75 -1.02
C SER A 415 -4.24 -5.09 -0.95
N SER A 416 -5.57 -5.05 -0.91
CA SER A 416 -6.41 -6.26 -0.96
C SER A 416 -6.30 -7.05 -2.27
N CYS A 417 -5.64 -6.50 -3.30
CA CYS A 417 -5.43 -7.20 -4.57
C CYS A 417 -4.60 -8.48 -4.44
N TYR A 418 -3.87 -8.66 -3.35
CA TYR A 418 -3.11 -9.88 -3.07
C TYR A 418 -3.95 -11.00 -2.40
N GLY A 419 -5.28 -10.90 -2.42
CA GLY A 419 -6.13 -11.82 -1.66
C GLY A 419 -6.05 -11.61 -0.15
N ALA A 420 -5.48 -10.48 0.26
CA ALA A 420 -5.37 -10.06 1.66
C ALA A 420 -6.55 -9.18 2.07
N GLU A 421 -6.67 -8.93 3.35
CA GLU A 421 -7.62 -7.95 3.88
C GLU A 421 -7.16 -6.53 3.54
N SER A 422 -8.11 -5.62 3.40
CA SER A 422 -7.86 -4.19 3.28
C SER A 422 -7.09 -3.68 4.51
N GLY A 423 -6.10 -2.83 4.31
CA GLY A 423 -5.32 -2.30 5.42
C GLY A 423 -4.35 -1.21 4.99
N GLY A 424 -4.01 -0.33 5.91
CA GLY A 424 -3.19 0.84 5.62
C GLY A 424 -2.52 1.44 6.84
N HIS A 425 -2.07 2.68 6.71
CA HIS A 425 -1.24 3.43 7.64
C HIS A 425 0.05 2.66 7.95
N GLY A 426 0.82 2.39 6.88
CA GLY A 426 2.03 1.58 6.96
C GLY A 426 3.25 2.36 7.36
N MET A 427 4.06 1.82 8.28
CA MET A 427 5.40 2.29 8.57
C MET A 427 6.42 1.16 8.52
N LEU A 428 7.68 1.47 8.21
CA LEU A 428 8.74 0.48 8.15
C LEU A 428 9.54 0.44 9.46
N PHE A 429 9.93 -0.76 9.86
CA PHE A 429 10.84 -0.98 10.96
C PHE A 429 11.73 -2.20 10.68
N THR A 430 12.82 -2.34 11.43
CA THR A 430 13.70 -3.50 11.37
C THR A 430 13.47 -4.37 12.59
N ASP A 431 13.21 -5.66 12.39
CA ASP A 431 13.07 -6.62 13.49
C ASP A 431 14.41 -7.04 14.07
N SER A 432 14.38 -7.83 15.15
CA SER A 432 15.58 -8.32 15.84
C SER A 432 16.50 -9.21 14.98
N ASP A 433 15.95 -9.78 13.90
CA ASP A 433 16.70 -10.59 12.95
C ASP A 433 17.31 -9.74 11.82
N GLY A 434 17.15 -8.42 11.87
CA GLY A 434 17.65 -7.49 10.86
C GLY A 434 16.79 -7.44 9.59
N ARG A 435 15.56 -7.98 9.61
CA ARG A 435 14.65 -7.95 8.47
C ARG A 435 13.78 -6.70 8.51
N MET A 436 13.64 -6.03 7.39
CA MET A 436 12.72 -4.93 7.24
C MET A 436 11.28 -5.45 7.18
N LYS A 437 10.43 -4.85 7.96
CA LYS A 437 8.98 -5.12 8.03
C LYS A 437 8.19 -3.85 7.88
N MET A 438 6.96 -3.99 7.42
CA MET A 438 5.94 -2.96 7.53
C MET A 438 4.95 -3.36 8.61
N SER A 439 4.66 -2.44 9.54
CA SER A 439 3.48 -2.50 10.39
C SER A 439 2.38 -1.67 9.76
N PHE A 440 1.14 -2.10 9.89
CA PHE A 440 -0.06 -1.42 9.41
C PHE A 440 -1.28 -1.98 10.15
N HIS A 441 -2.42 -1.34 10.06
CA HIS A 441 -3.64 -1.94 10.60
C HIS A 441 -4.51 -2.54 9.48
N ILE A 442 -5.19 -3.62 9.82
CA ILE A 442 -6.25 -4.19 8.99
C ILE A 442 -7.50 -3.33 9.21
N ASP A 443 -8.08 -2.83 8.11
CA ASP A 443 -9.29 -2.03 8.11
C ASP A 443 -10.52 -2.94 8.26
N SER A 444 -11.02 -3.04 9.47
CA SER A 444 -12.17 -3.87 9.85
C SER A 444 -12.92 -3.22 11.01
N ASP A 445 -14.05 -3.80 11.44
CA ASP A 445 -14.82 -3.32 12.60
C ASP A 445 -13.96 -3.17 13.87
N LYS A 446 -12.93 -4.01 13.98
CA LYS A 446 -11.87 -3.96 14.97
C LYS A 446 -10.54 -3.92 14.25
N ASN A 447 -9.89 -2.76 14.28
CA ASN A 447 -8.58 -2.62 13.64
C ASN A 447 -7.53 -3.41 14.42
N TYR A 448 -6.82 -4.32 13.76
CA TYR A 448 -5.72 -5.08 14.32
C TYR A 448 -4.42 -4.71 13.64
N ALA A 449 -3.36 -4.57 14.41
CA ALA A 449 -2.03 -4.45 13.84
C ALA A 449 -1.65 -5.72 13.07
N ALA A 450 -0.98 -5.52 11.96
CA ALA A 450 -0.42 -6.58 11.14
C ALA A 450 1.00 -6.24 10.72
N PHE A 451 1.80 -7.27 10.48
CA PHE A 451 3.18 -7.17 10.01
C PHE A 451 3.37 -7.96 8.73
N ILE A 452 4.14 -7.41 7.81
CA ILE A 452 4.54 -8.09 6.58
C ILE A 452 6.00 -7.77 6.27
N ASN A 453 6.75 -8.74 5.76
CA ASN A 453 8.13 -8.51 5.39
C ASN A 453 8.22 -7.71 4.08
N VAL A 454 9.10 -6.71 4.12
CA VAL A 454 9.39 -5.82 3.00
C VAL A 454 10.88 -5.91 2.68
N LYS A 455 11.24 -5.73 1.44
CA LYS A 455 12.64 -5.54 1.02
C LYS A 455 12.73 -4.41 0.00
N GLU A 456 13.89 -3.84 -0.10
CA GLU A 456 14.24 -3.00 -1.24
C GLU A 456 14.80 -3.87 -2.37
N GLU A 457 14.24 -3.75 -3.56
CA GLU A 457 14.69 -4.44 -4.75
C GLU A 457 14.61 -3.50 -5.95
N ASN A 458 15.74 -3.32 -6.65
CA ASN A 458 15.83 -2.36 -7.76
C ASN A 458 15.38 -0.94 -7.38
N ASN A 459 15.78 -0.48 -6.20
CA ASN A 459 15.42 0.80 -5.61
C ASN A 459 13.89 0.99 -5.36
N LYS A 460 13.13 -0.09 -5.29
CA LYS A 460 11.71 -0.08 -4.95
C LYS A 460 11.44 -0.91 -3.70
N LEU A 461 10.47 -0.51 -2.91
CA LEU A 461 9.95 -1.33 -1.83
C LEU A 461 9.01 -2.39 -2.40
N VAL A 462 9.23 -3.64 -2.02
CA VAL A 462 8.41 -4.78 -2.43
C VAL A 462 8.13 -5.69 -1.25
N LEU A 463 6.97 -6.36 -1.26
CA LEU A 463 6.67 -7.40 -0.28
C LEU A 463 7.56 -8.62 -0.55
N SER A 464 8.29 -9.10 0.46
CA SER A 464 9.26 -10.19 0.29
C SER A 464 8.63 -11.59 0.42
N ASP A 465 7.47 -11.71 1.06
CA ASP A 465 6.85 -13.00 1.38
C ASP A 465 5.59 -13.28 0.54
N LEU A 466 5.48 -12.70 -0.64
CA LEU A 466 4.44 -13.10 -1.58
C LEU A 466 4.73 -14.48 -2.11
N THR A 467 3.82 -15.42 -1.88
CA THR A 467 3.84 -16.70 -2.58
C THR A 467 2.84 -16.63 -3.73
N VAL A 468 3.33 -16.81 -4.95
CA VAL A 468 2.50 -17.02 -6.13
C VAL A 468 2.53 -18.51 -6.45
N SER A 469 1.42 -19.18 -6.24
CA SER A 469 1.26 -20.58 -6.60
C SER A 469 0.49 -20.68 -7.90
N ASP A 470 1.18 -21.14 -8.94
CA ASP A 470 0.56 -21.53 -10.20
C ASP A 470 -0.18 -22.84 -9.96
N ILE A 471 -1.46 -22.85 -10.24
CA ILE A 471 -2.35 -24.00 -10.03
C ILE A 471 -2.79 -24.66 -11.34
N ARG A 472 -2.06 -24.39 -12.43
CA ARG A 472 -2.24 -25.08 -13.72
C ARG A 472 -2.01 -26.58 -13.64
#